data_9da3f46c29b4734d10942f1b6d072f38
#
_entry.id   9da3f46c29b4734d10942f1b6d072f38
#
_cell.length_a   1.000
_cell.length_b   1.000
_cell.length_c   1.000
_cell.angle_alpha   90.00
_cell.angle_beta   90.00
_cell.angle_gamma   90.00
#
_symmetry.space_group_name_H-M   'P 1'
#
loop_
_entity.id
_entity.type
_entity.pdbx_description
1 polymer ?
#
loop_
_entity_poly.entity_id
_entity_poly.type
_entity_poly.pdbx_seq_one_letter_code
_entity_poly.pdbx_strand_id
1 'polypeptide(L)'
;MPSVSPAYIQSTVSYLVSLGINTDDISLTSQKHYSLAGSSRVDMDVYVELLNQGVAITNNSLFGFELGKHIQAKDYGVLGYLVESCENLAQAINALTRFDALVADIGTTSVFLEQDNTRVEWVPKGADCKQMVLRNT
;
A
#
# COMPACT_ATOMS: atom_id res chain seq x y z
N MET A 1 11.67 9.22 8.03
CA MET A 1 10.48 8.54 8.56
C MET A 1 9.77 7.82 7.42
N PRO A 2 9.40 6.55 7.58
CA PRO A 2 8.63 5.83 6.56
C PRO A 2 7.29 6.53 6.30
N SER A 3 6.91 6.65 5.04
CA SER A 3 5.70 7.36 4.63
C SER A 3 5.08 6.73 3.38
N VAL A 4 3.79 6.95 3.19
CA VAL A 4 3.03 6.49 2.04
C VAL A 4 2.33 7.65 1.33
N SER A 5 1.99 7.43 0.07
CA SER A 5 1.12 8.35 -0.67
C SER A 5 -0.28 8.36 -0.04
N PRO A 6 -0.97 9.51 -0.01
CA PRO A 6 -2.38 9.58 0.39
C PRO A 6 -3.30 8.61 -0.38
N ALA A 7 -2.92 8.22 -1.58
CA ALA A 7 -3.66 7.24 -2.38
C ALA A 7 -3.85 5.89 -1.65
N TYR A 8 -2.89 5.48 -0.82
CA TYR A 8 -3.00 4.26 -0.01
C TYR A 8 -4.11 4.37 1.05
N ILE A 9 -4.25 5.54 1.66
CA ILE A 9 -5.34 5.80 2.61
C ILE A 9 -6.67 5.79 1.87
N GLN A 10 -6.75 6.48 0.72
CA GLN A 10 -7.97 6.58 -0.08
C GLN A 10 -8.46 5.22 -0.55
N SER A 11 -7.60 4.39 -1.09
CA SER A 11 -7.97 3.05 -1.56
C SER A 11 -8.44 2.14 -0.42
N THR A 12 -7.81 2.23 0.75
CA THR A 12 -8.21 1.46 1.93
C THR A 12 -9.58 1.90 2.45
N VAL A 13 -9.81 3.20 2.56
CA VAL A 13 -11.13 3.75 2.96
C VAL A 13 -12.20 3.37 1.95
N SER A 14 -11.92 3.50 0.65
CA SER A 14 -12.85 3.10 -0.41
C SER A 14 -13.20 1.62 -0.34
N TYR A 15 -12.24 0.77 -0.03
CA TYR A 15 -12.49 -0.66 0.16
C TYR A 15 -13.40 -0.93 1.37
N LEU A 16 -13.14 -0.28 2.51
CA LEU A 16 -14.01 -0.39 3.69
C LEU A 16 -15.44 0.05 3.39
N VAL A 17 -15.61 1.17 2.68
CA VAL A 17 -16.93 1.64 2.25
C VAL A 17 -17.61 0.62 1.33
N SER A 18 -16.87 -0.03 0.43
CA SER A 18 -17.42 -1.09 -0.43
C SER A 18 -17.91 -2.32 0.34
N LEU A 19 -17.38 -2.54 1.55
CA LEU A 19 -17.83 -3.59 2.47
C LEU A 19 -19.05 -3.15 3.33
N GLY A 20 -19.56 -1.93 3.13
CA GLY A 20 -20.68 -1.38 3.88
C GLY A 20 -20.30 -0.69 5.20
N ILE A 21 -19.04 -0.44 5.43
CA ILE A 21 -18.57 0.27 6.63
C ILE A 21 -18.77 1.77 6.43
N ASN A 22 -19.38 2.41 7.44
CA ASN A 22 -19.54 3.86 7.45
C ASN A 22 -18.19 4.53 7.73
N THR A 23 -17.87 5.60 6.99
CA THR A 23 -16.66 6.40 7.21
C THR A 23 -16.57 7.00 8.61
N ASP A 24 -17.72 7.24 9.27
CA ASP A 24 -17.78 7.75 10.65
C ASP A 24 -17.24 6.74 11.68
N ASP A 25 -17.26 5.45 11.37
CA ASP A 25 -16.72 4.37 12.21
C ASP A 25 -15.20 4.23 12.09
N ILE A 26 -14.58 4.92 11.14
CA ILE A 26 -13.14 4.97 10.95
C ILE A 26 -12.59 6.12 11.80
N SER A 27 -11.50 5.87 12.53
CA SER A 27 -10.92 6.84 13.45
C SER A 27 -10.69 8.21 12.82
N LEU A 28 -11.07 9.26 13.55
CA LEU A 28 -10.88 10.66 13.18
C LEU A 28 -9.41 11.03 12.88
N THR A 29 -8.45 10.31 13.46
CA THR A 29 -7.01 10.54 13.21
C THR A 29 -6.68 10.25 11.76
N SER A 30 -7.14 9.11 11.24
CA SER A 30 -6.98 8.74 9.83
C SER A 30 -7.73 9.68 8.90
N GLN A 31 -8.96 10.07 9.26
CA GLN A 31 -9.76 11.03 8.48
C GLN A 31 -9.15 12.43 8.46
N LYS A 32 -8.57 12.87 9.58
CA LYS A 32 -7.95 14.19 9.68
C LYS A 32 -6.72 14.31 8.77
N HIS A 33 -5.91 13.25 8.70
CA HIS A 33 -4.79 13.19 7.77
C HIS A 33 -5.23 13.06 6.30
N TYR A 34 -6.37 12.41 6.07
CA TYR A 34 -6.99 12.33 4.76
C TYR A 34 -7.51 13.70 4.28
N SER A 35 -8.15 14.46 5.18
CA SER A 35 -8.67 15.82 4.88
C SER A 35 -7.58 16.88 4.76
N LEU A 36 -6.38 16.62 5.28
CA LEU A 36 -5.19 17.44 5.08
C LEU A 36 -4.56 17.16 3.69
N ALA A 37 -5.38 17.06 2.67
CA ALA A 37 -5.03 16.77 1.28
C ALA A 37 -4.07 17.77 0.60
N GLY A 38 -3.45 18.67 1.39
CA GLY A 38 -2.29 19.45 0.98
C GLY A 38 -0.95 18.77 1.30
N SER A 39 -0.97 17.67 2.08
CA SER A 39 0.25 16.90 2.36
C SER A 39 0.51 15.90 1.24
N SER A 40 1.71 15.97 0.66
CA SER A 40 2.14 15.03 -0.38
C SER A 40 2.44 13.62 0.16
N ARG A 41 2.52 13.45 1.48
CA ARG A 41 2.90 12.19 2.14
C ARG A 41 2.17 12.04 3.48
N VAL A 42 1.91 10.79 3.86
CA VAL A 42 1.30 10.39 5.14
C VAL A 42 2.26 9.48 5.89
N ASP A 43 2.39 9.67 7.20
CA ASP A 43 3.23 8.81 8.02
C ASP A 43 2.74 7.36 7.99
N MET A 44 3.68 6.42 7.93
CA MET A 44 3.39 5.00 7.89
C MET A 44 2.53 4.53 9.06
N ASP A 45 2.74 5.12 10.25
CA ASP A 45 1.97 4.76 11.45
C ASP A 45 0.47 5.00 11.29
N VAL A 46 0.09 6.07 10.58
CA VAL A 46 -1.32 6.36 10.25
C VAL A 46 -1.91 5.27 9.36
N TYR A 47 -1.14 4.82 8.38
CA TYR A 47 -1.57 3.75 7.47
C TYR A 47 -1.69 2.41 8.20
N VAL A 48 -0.73 2.07 9.07
CA VAL A 48 -0.77 0.86 9.90
C VAL A 48 -1.98 0.88 10.83
N GLU A 49 -2.26 2.03 11.46
CA GLU A 49 -3.44 2.19 12.30
C GLU A 49 -4.73 1.94 11.52
N LEU A 50 -4.85 2.50 10.31
CA LEU A 50 -6.01 2.29 9.44
C LEU A 50 -6.18 0.80 9.06
N LEU A 51 -5.10 0.10 8.74
CA LEU A 51 -5.14 -1.33 8.46
C LEU A 51 -5.58 -2.15 9.68
N ASN A 52 -5.09 -1.80 10.87
CA ASN A 52 -5.49 -2.45 12.12
C ASN A 52 -6.98 -2.20 12.44
N GLN A 53 -7.48 -1.00 12.18
CA GLN A 53 -8.92 -0.70 12.27
C GLN A 53 -9.72 -1.55 11.28
N GLY A 54 -9.25 -1.71 10.06
CA GLY A 54 -9.87 -2.58 9.06
C GLY A 54 -9.99 -4.03 9.56
N VAL A 55 -8.92 -4.57 10.16
CA VAL A 55 -8.95 -5.90 10.79
C VAL A 55 -10.00 -5.98 11.90
N ALA A 56 -10.04 -4.99 12.77
CA ALA A 56 -10.97 -4.98 13.92
C ALA A 56 -12.44 -4.84 13.47
N ILE A 57 -12.73 -3.90 12.56
CA ILE A 57 -14.09 -3.62 12.08
C ILE A 57 -14.65 -4.79 11.28
N THR A 58 -13.85 -5.39 10.42
CA THR A 58 -14.27 -6.52 9.57
C THR A 58 -14.16 -7.87 10.28
N ASN A 59 -13.55 -7.91 11.45
CA ASN A 59 -13.21 -9.14 12.17
C ASN A 59 -12.50 -10.17 11.27
N ASN A 60 -11.64 -9.68 10.39
CA ASN A 60 -10.90 -10.48 9.41
C ASN A 60 -9.40 -10.23 9.52
N SER A 61 -8.67 -11.20 10.06
CA SER A 61 -7.22 -11.13 10.20
C SER A 61 -6.47 -11.04 8.85
N LEU A 62 -7.12 -11.42 7.77
CA LEU A 62 -6.60 -11.35 6.39
C LEU A 62 -7.02 -10.08 5.66
N PHE A 63 -7.52 -9.07 6.37
CA PHE A 63 -8.00 -7.81 5.79
C PHE A 63 -7.02 -7.20 4.78
N GLY A 64 -5.74 -7.11 5.15
CA GLY A 64 -4.71 -6.56 4.26
C GLY A 64 -4.52 -7.37 2.98
N PHE A 65 -4.61 -8.70 3.07
CA PHE A 65 -4.54 -9.57 1.90
C PHE A 65 -5.75 -9.39 0.98
N GLU A 66 -6.95 -9.36 1.54
CA GLU A 66 -8.19 -9.13 0.78
C GLU A 66 -8.19 -7.73 0.14
N LEU A 67 -7.76 -6.70 0.88
CA LEU A 67 -7.55 -5.36 0.34
C LEU A 67 -6.61 -5.39 -0.88
N GLY A 68 -5.48 -6.11 -0.78
CA GLY A 68 -4.50 -6.23 -1.85
C GLY A 68 -5.09 -6.79 -3.15
N LYS A 69 -6.08 -7.67 -3.07
CA LYS A 69 -6.78 -8.21 -4.25
C LYS A 69 -7.64 -7.18 -4.99
N HIS A 70 -8.00 -6.09 -4.33
CA HIS A 70 -8.82 -4.99 -4.88
C HIS A 70 -7.99 -3.79 -5.32
N ILE A 71 -6.70 -3.74 -4.97
CA ILE A 71 -5.79 -2.68 -5.38
C ILE A 71 -5.58 -2.74 -6.89
N GLN A 72 -5.70 -1.59 -7.53
CA GLN A 72 -5.44 -1.39 -8.95
C GLN A 72 -4.25 -0.46 -9.15
N ALA A 73 -3.68 -0.44 -10.35
CA ALA A 73 -2.54 0.44 -10.65
C ALA A 73 -2.81 1.91 -10.30
N LYS A 74 -4.00 2.42 -10.56
CA LYS A 74 -4.42 3.79 -10.21
C LYS A 74 -4.29 4.11 -8.70
N ASP A 75 -4.39 3.10 -7.84
CA ASP A 75 -4.31 3.26 -6.38
C ASP A 75 -2.87 3.49 -5.90
N TYR A 76 -1.88 3.24 -6.76
CA TYR A 76 -0.48 3.57 -6.53
C TYR A 76 -0.12 5.02 -6.95
N GLY A 77 -1.11 5.84 -7.30
CA GLY A 77 -0.90 7.21 -7.73
C GLY A 77 -0.08 7.29 -9.02
N VAL A 78 0.87 8.21 -9.08
CA VAL A 78 1.69 8.45 -10.28
C VAL A 78 2.48 7.21 -10.73
N LEU A 79 2.93 6.38 -9.80
CA LEU A 79 3.65 5.15 -10.12
C LEU A 79 2.75 4.14 -10.84
N GLY A 80 1.48 4.06 -10.45
CA GLY A 80 0.49 3.23 -11.12
C GLY A 80 0.30 3.62 -12.59
N TYR A 81 0.14 4.89 -12.86
CA TYR A 81 0.04 5.39 -14.25
C TYR A 81 1.30 5.12 -15.06
N LEU A 82 2.48 5.26 -14.44
CA LEU A 82 3.75 4.94 -15.09
C LEU A 82 3.82 3.46 -15.47
N VAL A 83 3.44 2.57 -14.57
CA VAL A 83 3.43 1.12 -14.80
C VAL A 83 2.44 0.73 -15.89
N GLU A 84 1.25 1.31 -15.91
CA GLU A 84 0.24 1.08 -16.97
C GLU A 84 0.69 1.56 -18.35
N SER A 85 1.56 2.58 -18.40
CA SER A 85 2.12 3.09 -19.66
C SER A 85 3.28 2.25 -20.22
N CYS A 86 3.78 1.28 -19.47
CA CYS A 86 4.87 0.40 -19.92
C CYS A 86 4.38 -0.61 -20.96
N GLU A 87 5.22 -0.88 -21.96
CA GLU A 87 4.89 -1.77 -23.07
C GLU A 87 4.95 -3.26 -22.68
N ASN A 88 5.69 -3.58 -21.62
CA ASN A 88 5.88 -4.96 -21.18
C ASN A 88 6.18 -5.03 -19.67
N LEU A 89 6.11 -6.26 -19.14
CA LEU A 89 6.33 -6.52 -17.71
C LEU A 89 7.75 -6.14 -17.25
N ALA A 90 8.76 -6.32 -18.07
CA ALA A 90 10.13 -5.98 -17.70
C ALA A 90 10.30 -4.47 -17.46
N GLN A 91 9.69 -3.65 -18.31
CA GLN A 91 9.66 -2.20 -18.11
C GLN A 91 8.86 -1.82 -16.86
N ALA A 92 7.74 -2.47 -16.62
CA ALA A 92 6.91 -2.23 -15.44
C ALA A 92 7.66 -2.56 -14.14
N ILE A 93 8.34 -3.70 -14.07
CA ILE A 93 9.17 -4.10 -12.92
C ILE A 93 10.32 -3.11 -12.71
N ASN A 94 10.99 -2.69 -13.77
CA ASN A 94 12.07 -1.69 -13.68
C ASN A 94 11.55 -0.34 -13.16
N ALA A 95 10.38 0.10 -13.61
CA ALA A 95 9.73 1.31 -13.11
C ALA A 95 9.37 1.19 -11.62
N LEU A 96 8.81 0.06 -11.19
CA LEU A 96 8.52 -0.21 -9.79
C LEU A 96 9.78 -0.14 -8.92
N THR A 97 10.83 -0.85 -9.26
CA THR A 97 12.07 -0.88 -8.47
C THR A 97 12.78 0.46 -8.39
N ARG A 98 12.60 1.30 -9.42
CA ARG A 98 13.26 2.60 -9.50
C ARG A 98 12.50 3.70 -8.75
N PHE A 99 11.17 3.62 -8.72
CA PHE A 99 10.32 4.72 -8.27
C PHE A 99 9.38 4.36 -7.11
N ASP A 100 9.45 3.14 -6.56
CA ASP A 100 8.59 2.70 -5.46
C ASP A 100 8.64 3.62 -4.23
N ALA A 101 9.83 4.12 -3.89
CA ALA A 101 10.01 5.05 -2.76
C ALA A 101 9.28 6.39 -2.94
N LEU A 102 8.92 6.79 -4.16
CA LEU A 102 8.12 7.99 -4.41
C LEU A 102 6.69 7.84 -3.92
N VAL A 103 6.18 6.61 -3.90
CA VAL A 103 4.80 6.30 -3.52
C VAL A 103 4.72 5.79 -2.09
N ALA A 104 5.63 4.88 -1.72
CA ALA A 104 5.66 4.31 -0.38
C ALA A 104 7.11 3.99 0.03
N ASP A 105 7.65 4.75 0.97
CA ASP A 105 8.96 4.51 1.53
C ASP A 105 8.89 3.55 2.73
N ILE A 106 8.33 2.37 2.51
CA ILE A 106 8.04 1.35 3.53
C ILE A 106 8.88 0.08 3.38
N GLY A 107 9.59 -0.05 2.29
CA GLY A 107 10.41 -1.21 1.98
C GLY A 107 11.34 -0.94 0.82
N THR A 108 12.08 -1.98 0.43
CA THR A 108 12.96 -1.96 -0.73
C THR A 108 12.62 -3.14 -1.61
N THR A 109 12.36 -2.86 -2.87
CA THR A 109 12.12 -3.88 -3.91
C THR A 109 13.42 -4.17 -4.64
N SER A 110 13.77 -5.44 -4.77
CA SER A 110 14.93 -5.90 -5.53
C SER A 110 14.51 -6.94 -6.56
N VAL A 111 15.15 -6.93 -7.72
CA VAL A 111 14.87 -7.87 -8.81
C VAL A 111 16.13 -8.66 -9.13
N PHE A 112 15.99 -9.97 -9.17
CA PHE A 112 17.07 -10.90 -9.50
C PHE A 112 16.69 -11.70 -10.73
N LEU A 113 17.51 -11.61 -11.77
CA LEU A 113 17.36 -12.42 -12.98
C LEU A 113 18.07 -13.75 -12.74
N GLU A 114 17.32 -14.84 -12.72
CA GLU A 114 17.79 -16.21 -12.61
C GLU A 114 17.63 -16.90 -13.98
N GLN A 115 18.24 -18.09 -14.18
CA GLN A 115 18.31 -18.72 -15.50
C GLN A 115 16.95 -18.90 -16.18
N ASP A 116 15.92 -19.33 -15.42
CA ASP A 116 14.57 -19.60 -15.93
C ASP A 116 13.49 -18.75 -15.28
N ASN A 117 13.85 -17.91 -14.28
CA ASN A 117 12.90 -17.16 -13.48
C ASN A 117 13.40 -15.77 -13.20
N THR A 118 12.44 -14.86 -12.96
CA THR A 118 12.72 -13.55 -12.37
C THR A 118 12.18 -13.56 -10.95
N ARG A 119 13.06 -13.34 -9.96
CA ARG A 119 12.68 -13.24 -8.56
C ARG A 119 12.57 -11.78 -8.15
N VAL A 120 11.40 -11.40 -7.66
CA VAL A 120 11.16 -10.09 -7.07
C VAL A 120 11.12 -10.27 -5.55
N GLU A 121 11.94 -9.51 -4.85
CA GLU A 121 12.07 -9.57 -3.41
C GLU A 121 11.73 -8.21 -2.82
N TRP A 122 10.89 -8.19 -1.81
CA TRP A 122 10.55 -6.97 -1.09
C TRP A 122 10.93 -7.12 0.38
N VAL A 123 11.70 -6.17 0.90
CA VAL A 123 12.16 -6.15 2.29
C VAL A 123 11.58 -4.91 3.00
N PRO A 124 10.78 -5.10 4.07
CA PRO A 124 10.17 -3.99 4.79
C PRO A 124 11.21 -3.18 5.55
N LYS A 125 10.98 -1.88 5.68
CA LYS A 125 11.71 -0.98 6.58
C LYS A 125 11.01 -0.92 7.93
N GLY A 126 11.78 -1.10 9.01
CA GLY A 126 11.28 -1.01 10.39
C GLY A 126 10.68 -2.31 10.94
N ALA A 127 10.55 -2.37 12.27
CA ALA A 127 10.10 -3.57 12.98
C ALA A 127 8.61 -3.88 12.77
N ASP A 128 7.79 -2.85 12.66
CA ASP A 128 6.33 -2.99 12.55
C ASP A 128 5.91 -3.53 11.17
N CYS A 129 6.68 -3.21 10.14
CA CYS A 129 6.45 -3.76 8.80
C CYS A 129 6.69 -5.27 8.72
N LYS A 130 7.54 -5.84 9.57
CA LYS A 130 7.78 -7.29 9.61
C LYS A 130 6.52 -8.08 9.99
N GLN A 131 5.67 -7.52 10.84
CA GLN A 131 4.42 -8.18 11.23
C GLN A 131 3.40 -8.22 10.09
N MET A 132 3.40 -7.22 9.21
CA MET A 132 2.51 -7.20 8.05
C MET A 132 2.89 -8.27 7.02
N VAL A 133 4.19 -8.54 6.84
CA VAL A 133 4.71 -9.54 5.88
C VAL A 133 4.53 -10.97 6.40
N LEU A 134 4.78 -11.20 7.70
CA LEU A 134 4.69 -12.54 8.29
C LEU A 134 3.25 -13.05 8.48
N ARG A 135 2.25 -12.17 8.44
CA ARG A 135 0.83 -12.58 8.51
C ARG A 135 0.26 -12.96 7.14
N ASN A 136 1.00 -12.72 6.07
CA ASN A 136 0.57 -13.02 4.68
C ASN A 136 1.31 -14.24 4.06
N THR A 137 2.12 -14.94 4.84
CA THR A 137 2.69 -16.24 4.49
C THR A 137 2.02 -17.36 5.25
#